data_733997a47828d3e9ea6558f971a51f9f
#
_entry.id   733997a47828d3e9ea6558f971a51f9f
#
_cell.length_a   1.000
_cell.length_b   1.000
_cell.length_c   1.000
_cell.angle_alpha   90.00
_cell.angle_beta   90.00
_cell.angle_gamma   90.00
#
_symmetry.space_group_name_H-M   'P 1'
#
loop_
_entity.id
_entity.type
_entity.pdbx_description
1 polymer ?
#
loop_
_entity_poly.entity_id
_entity_poly.type
_entity_poly.pdbx_seq_one_letter_code
_entity_poly.pdbx_strand_id
1 'polypeptide(L)'
;MKVLESLSNQHKTGLIPDFAWVKDGTVTPAKKDQVAGANDGNYGANSCRLPWRLANSNDKAANQVLSKMMNFFLEESTITEGYTLAGKPLSSNKSENFSAPILYAAKKKEAYGNLVDSQSWVIQNGLSEDDYYGDTLTTLVTLQMNQK
;
A
#
# COMPACT_ATOMS: atom_id res chain seq x y z
N MET A 1 16.40 0.10 -2.81
CA MET A 1 15.69 1.38 -2.58
C MET A 1 15.66 2.29 -3.81
N LYS A 2 16.72 2.51 -4.58
CA LYS A 2 16.73 3.41 -5.77
C LYS A 2 15.56 3.22 -6.76
N VAL A 3 15.16 1.97 -7.01
CA VAL A 3 14.01 1.66 -7.89
C VAL A 3 12.70 2.19 -7.30
N LEU A 4 12.45 1.96 -6.01
CA LEU A 4 11.24 2.44 -5.34
C LEU A 4 11.19 3.97 -5.26
N GLU A 5 12.34 4.62 -4.98
CA GLU A 5 12.43 6.10 -5.01
C GLU A 5 12.12 6.65 -6.40
N SER A 6 12.69 6.04 -7.45
CA SER A 6 12.42 6.43 -8.83
C SER A 6 10.94 6.34 -9.18
N LEU A 7 10.28 5.23 -8.84
CA LEU A 7 8.85 5.04 -9.06
C LEU A 7 8.00 6.02 -8.24
N SER A 8 8.30 6.15 -6.94
CA SER A 8 7.60 7.05 -6.03
C SER A 8 7.65 8.51 -6.49
N ASN A 9 8.74 8.91 -7.16
CA ASN A 9 8.93 10.28 -7.63
C ASN A 9 8.25 10.58 -8.98
N GLN A 10 7.73 9.58 -9.68
CA GLN A 10 7.05 9.78 -10.96
C GLN A 10 5.65 10.41 -10.79
N HIS A 11 5.02 10.23 -9.61
CA HIS A 11 3.69 10.76 -9.31
C HIS A 11 3.64 11.43 -7.93
N LYS A 12 2.76 12.42 -7.77
CA LYS A 12 2.57 13.13 -6.50
C LYS A 12 2.11 12.21 -5.37
N THR A 13 1.33 11.20 -5.69
CA THR A 13 0.81 10.20 -4.75
C THR A 13 1.90 9.37 -4.07
N GLY A 14 3.04 9.21 -4.74
CA GLY A 14 4.09 8.30 -4.30
C GLY A 14 3.73 6.81 -4.42
N LEU A 15 2.59 6.47 -5.02
CA LEU A 15 2.15 5.09 -5.22
C LEU A 15 3.11 4.32 -6.13
N ILE A 16 3.31 3.06 -5.81
CA ILE A 16 4.21 2.15 -6.51
C ILE A 16 3.36 1.12 -7.28
N PRO A 17 3.67 0.84 -8.56
CA PRO A 17 2.93 -0.16 -9.32
C PRO A 17 3.21 -1.58 -8.84
N ASP A 18 2.32 -2.50 -9.15
CA ASP A 18 2.50 -3.93 -8.88
C ASP A 18 3.74 -4.50 -9.58
N PHE A 19 3.98 -4.05 -10.81
CA PHE A 19 5.13 -4.44 -11.62
C PHE A 19 5.78 -3.25 -12.33
N ALA A 20 7.09 -3.31 -12.49
CA ALA A 20 7.87 -2.33 -13.21
C ALA A 20 9.04 -2.98 -13.94
N TRP A 21 9.48 -2.36 -15.01
CA TRP A 21 10.66 -2.74 -15.77
C TRP A 21 11.85 -1.85 -15.41
N VAL A 22 13.02 -2.45 -15.34
CA VAL A 22 14.27 -1.73 -15.20
C VAL A 22 15.11 -2.03 -16.45
N LYS A 23 15.36 -1.00 -17.24
CA LYS A 23 16.19 -1.09 -18.44
C LYS A 23 17.14 0.11 -18.50
N ASP A 24 18.44 -0.16 -18.66
CA ASP A 24 19.48 0.86 -18.79
C ASP A 24 19.39 1.96 -17.70
N GLY A 25 19.11 1.57 -16.46
CA GLY A 25 18.96 2.50 -15.33
C GLY A 25 17.61 3.24 -15.28
N THR A 26 16.77 3.09 -16.28
CA THR A 26 15.42 3.67 -16.32
C THR A 26 14.41 2.70 -15.71
N VAL A 27 13.54 3.21 -14.83
CA VAL A 27 12.47 2.44 -14.19
C VAL A 27 11.12 2.91 -14.74
N THR A 28 10.34 1.96 -15.27
CA THR A 28 9.06 2.25 -15.92
C THR A 28 7.99 1.30 -15.38
N PRO A 29 6.82 1.78 -14.94
CA PRO A 29 5.68 0.91 -14.62
C PRO A 29 5.34 -0.02 -15.78
N ALA A 30 4.95 -1.25 -15.47
CA ALA A 30 4.46 -2.18 -16.48
C ALA A 30 3.19 -1.62 -17.15
N LYS A 31 2.97 -2.00 -18.40
CA LYS A 31 1.71 -1.71 -19.06
C LYS A 31 0.67 -2.77 -18.69
N LYS A 32 -0.60 -2.45 -18.91
CA LYS A 32 -1.72 -3.39 -18.78
C LYS A 32 -1.41 -4.71 -19.49
N ASP A 33 -1.70 -5.82 -18.81
CA ASP A 33 -1.56 -7.19 -19.32
C ASP A 33 -0.13 -7.59 -19.76
N GLN A 34 0.88 -6.96 -19.17
CA GLN A 34 2.29 -7.23 -19.51
C GLN A 34 2.92 -8.35 -18.68
N VAL A 35 2.41 -8.60 -17.48
CA VAL A 35 2.95 -9.59 -16.53
C VAL A 35 1.86 -10.52 -16.02
N ALA A 36 0.85 -9.98 -15.32
CA ALA A 36 -0.16 -10.77 -14.65
C ALA A 36 -1.60 -10.33 -14.98
N GLY A 37 -1.82 -9.11 -15.45
CA GLY A 37 -3.16 -8.65 -15.80
C GLY A 37 -3.34 -7.14 -15.95
N ALA A 38 -4.61 -6.75 -15.95
CA ALA A 38 -5.03 -5.39 -16.28
C ALA A 38 -4.44 -4.28 -15.38
N ASN A 39 -4.03 -4.63 -14.16
CA ASN A 39 -3.57 -3.67 -13.15
C ASN A 39 -2.06 -3.68 -12.91
N ASP A 40 -1.29 -4.32 -13.77
CA ASP A 40 0.17 -4.47 -13.63
C ASP A 40 0.90 -3.16 -13.33
N GLY A 41 0.52 -2.08 -13.98
CA GLY A 41 1.13 -0.76 -13.81
C GLY A 41 0.45 0.12 -12.75
N ASN A 42 -0.49 -0.40 -12.00
CA ASN A 42 -1.24 0.30 -10.95
C ASN A 42 -0.78 -0.11 -9.56
N TYR A 43 -1.16 0.67 -8.55
CA TYR A 43 -1.06 0.25 -7.14
C TYR A 43 -2.16 -0.78 -6.87
N GLY A 44 -1.80 -2.03 -6.82
CA GLY A 44 -2.71 -3.17 -6.77
C GLY A 44 -2.36 -4.19 -5.69
N ALA A 45 -2.76 -5.45 -5.90
CA ALA A 45 -2.69 -6.50 -4.91
C ALA A 45 -1.26 -6.93 -4.51
N ASN A 46 -0.25 -6.60 -5.31
CA ASN A 46 1.16 -6.87 -4.97
C ASN A 46 1.78 -5.70 -4.20
N SER A 47 1.57 -4.48 -4.66
CA SER A 47 2.14 -3.27 -4.05
C SER A 47 1.41 -2.82 -2.79
N CYS A 48 0.16 -3.27 -2.55
CA CYS A 48 -0.60 -2.95 -1.34
C CYS A 48 0.12 -3.32 -0.03
N ARG A 49 1.06 -4.26 -0.07
CA ARG A 49 1.88 -4.67 1.09
C ARG A 49 3.02 -3.70 1.42
N LEU A 50 3.33 -2.75 0.53
CA LEU A 50 4.47 -1.83 0.72
C LEU A 50 4.37 -0.97 1.98
N PRO A 51 3.22 -0.39 2.36
CA PRO A 51 3.13 0.37 3.61
C PRO A 51 3.61 -0.45 4.81
N TRP A 52 3.17 -1.69 4.94
CA TRP A 52 3.62 -2.61 5.99
C TRP A 52 5.13 -2.89 5.93
N ARG A 53 5.65 -3.23 4.75
CA ARG A 53 7.06 -3.58 4.55
C ARG A 53 7.98 -2.40 4.82
N LEU A 54 7.65 -1.23 4.29
CA LEU A 54 8.46 -0.02 4.45
C LEU A 54 8.42 0.53 5.89
N ALA A 55 7.30 0.36 6.61
CA ALA A 55 7.15 0.80 8.00
C ALA A 55 8.09 0.07 8.97
N ASN A 56 8.62 -1.09 8.59
CA ASN A 56 9.61 -1.84 9.37
C ASN A 56 11.07 -1.50 8.99
N SER A 57 11.29 -0.60 8.05
CA SER A 57 12.62 -0.22 7.60
C SER A 57 13.15 0.99 8.36
N ASN A 58 14.43 0.95 8.73
CA ASN A 58 15.16 2.10 9.26
C ASN A 58 15.86 2.92 8.15
N ASP A 59 15.72 2.51 6.89
CA ASP A 59 16.32 3.21 5.75
C ASP A 59 15.59 4.53 5.49
N LYS A 60 16.36 5.63 5.32
CA LYS A 60 15.81 6.97 5.10
C LYS A 60 14.99 7.05 3.80
N ALA A 61 15.45 6.39 2.74
CA ALA A 61 14.75 6.37 1.46
C ALA A 61 13.43 5.59 1.54
N ALA A 62 13.42 4.45 2.28
CA ALA A 62 12.21 3.71 2.56
C ALA A 62 11.16 4.57 3.31
N ASN A 63 11.61 5.32 4.31
CA ASN A 63 10.74 6.24 5.05
C ASN A 63 10.20 7.39 4.19
N GLN A 64 10.98 7.89 3.23
CA GLN A 64 10.52 8.92 2.30
C GLN A 64 9.45 8.39 1.35
N VAL A 65 9.66 7.22 0.75
CA VAL A 65 8.67 6.54 -0.10
C VAL A 65 7.38 6.29 0.68
N LEU A 66 7.49 5.71 1.89
CA LEU A 66 6.34 5.46 2.75
C LEU A 66 5.57 6.74 3.06
N SER A 67 6.28 7.81 3.44
CA SER A 67 5.62 9.07 3.81
C SER A 67 4.80 9.67 2.66
N LYS A 68 5.28 9.58 1.42
CA LYS A 68 4.51 10.04 0.25
C LYS A 68 3.22 9.24 0.08
N MET A 69 3.31 7.90 0.15
CA MET A 69 2.13 7.03 0.06
C MET A 69 1.12 7.31 1.17
N MET A 70 1.60 7.43 2.42
CA MET A 70 0.73 7.67 3.57
C MET A 70 0.05 9.04 3.52
N ASN A 71 0.74 10.07 3.02
CA ASN A 71 0.14 11.39 2.81
C ASN A 71 -0.98 11.35 1.76
N PHE A 72 -0.79 10.58 0.68
CA PHE A 72 -1.87 10.35 -0.29
C PHE A 72 -3.08 9.69 0.38
N PHE A 73 -2.88 8.62 1.16
CA PHE A 73 -3.99 7.93 1.85
C PHE A 73 -4.68 8.79 2.91
N LEU A 74 -3.98 9.75 3.54
CA LEU A 74 -4.60 10.72 4.47
C LEU A 74 -5.62 11.64 3.78
N GLU A 75 -5.44 11.92 2.50
CA GLU A 75 -6.34 12.79 1.71
C GLU A 75 -7.55 12.01 1.18
N GLU A 76 -7.50 10.68 1.17
CA GLU A 76 -8.59 9.84 0.69
C GLU A 76 -9.69 9.70 1.74
N SER A 77 -10.94 9.97 1.35
CA SER A 77 -12.11 9.77 2.21
C SER A 77 -12.39 8.30 2.48
N THR A 78 -12.03 7.43 1.55
CA THR A 78 -12.19 5.97 1.63
C THR A 78 -11.03 5.30 0.91
N ILE A 79 -10.36 4.37 1.60
CA ILE A 79 -9.34 3.52 0.98
C ILE A 79 -10.04 2.38 0.24
N THR A 80 -9.73 2.22 -1.04
CA THR A 80 -10.37 1.25 -1.93
C THR A 80 -9.37 0.20 -2.46
N GLU A 81 -9.91 -0.78 -3.21
CA GLU A 81 -9.11 -1.83 -3.86
C GLU A 81 -8.33 -1.28 -5.06
N GLY A 82 -7.17 -0.71 -4.78
CA GLY A 82 -6.24 -0.26 -5.78
C GLY A 82 -6.51 1.13 -6.35
N TYR A 83 -5.45 1.66 -6.92
CA TYR A 83 -5.41 3.00 -7.49
C TYR A 83 -4.53 3.03 -8.73
N THR A 84 -4.87 3.88 -9.69
CA THR A 84 -3.86 4.31 -10.68
C THR A 84 -2.73 5.04 -9.95
N LEU A 85 -1.55 5.15 -10.56
CA LEU A 85 -0.45 5.89 -9.93
C LEU A 85 -0.74 7.39 -9.77
N ALA A 86 -1.71 7.91 -10.55
CA ALA A 86 -2.20 9.28 -10.40
C ALA A 86 -3.21 9.47 -9.25
N GLY A 87 -3.61 8.38 -8.57
CA GLY A 87 -4.50 8.41 -7.42
C GLY A 87 -5.98 8.18 -7.73
N LYS A 88 -6.35 7.80 -8.95
CA LYS A 88 -7.74 7.46 -9.27
C LYS A 88 -8.06 6.05 -8.73
N PRO A 89 -9.12 5.85 -7.94
CA PRO A 89 -9.56 4.54 -7.51
C PRO A 89 -9.86 3.61 -8.69
N LEU A 90 -9.46 2.35 -8.58
CA LEU A 90 -9.77 1.29 -9.55
C LEU A 90 -11.09 0.58 -9.24
N SER A 91 -11.56 0.68 -8.00
CA SER A 91 -12.78 0.08 -7.49
C SER A 91 -13.42 1.03 -6.47
N SER A 92 -14.70 0.83 -6.18
CA SER A 92 -15.39 1.47 -5.05
C SER A 92 -15.38 0.61 -3.77
N ASN A 93 -14.90 -0.64 -3.87
CA ASN A 93 -14.89 -1.58 -2.77
C ASN A 93 -13.73 -1.31 -1.81
N LYS A 94 -13.95 -1.59 -0.52
CA LYS A 94 -12.90 -1.70 0.47
C LYS A 94 -12.34 -3.12 0.46
N SER A 95 -11.06 -3.25 0.81
CA SER A 95 -10.43 -4.55 0.96
C SER A 95 -9.42 -4.54 2.10
N GLU A 96 -9.39 -5.63 2.86
CA GLU A 96 -8.44 -5.85 3.95
C GLU A 96 -7.00 -5.85 3.44
N ASN A 97 -6.78 -6.36 2.22
CA ASN A 97 -5.48 -6.39 1.56
C ASN A 97 -4.82 -5.01 1.46
N PHE A 98 -5.63 -3.97 1.26
CA PHE A 98 -5.17 -2.58 1.17
C PHE A 98 -5.17 -1.88 2.52
N SER A 99 -6.20 -2.09 3.32
CA SER A 99 -6.39 -1.40 4.59
C SER A 99 -5.47 -1.89 5.71
N ALA A 100 -5.22 -3.20 5.83
CA ALA A 100 -4.39 -3.74 6.91
C ALA A 100 -2.92 -3.27 6.87
N PRO A 101 -2.22 -3.27 5.71
CA PRO A 101 -0.88 -2.71 5.60
C PRO A 101 -0.81 -1.20 5.93
N ILE A 102 -1.83 -0.43 5.54
CA ILE A 102 -1.92 1.00 5.84
C ILE A 102 -2.13 1.22 7.33
N LEU A 103 -3.03 0.45 7.97
CA LEU A 103 -3.24 0.51 9.42
C LEU A 103 -1.95 0.25 10.19
N TYR A 104 -1.18 -0.77 9.78
CA TYR A 104 0.10 -1.06 10.40
C TYR A 104 1.07 0.12 10.33
N ALA A 105 1.24 0.68 9.14
CA ALA A 105 2.12 1.82 8.92
C ALA A 105 1.65 3.06 9.68
N ALA A 106 0.34 3.28 9.75
CA ALA A 106 -0.26 4.40 10.46
C ALA A 106 0.01 4.35 11.97
N LYS A 107 -0.03 3.16 12.58
CA LYS A 107 0.28 2.99 14.01
C LYS A 107 1.74 3.30 14.38
N LYS A 108 2.63 3.40 13.42
CA LYS A 108 4.05 3.73 13.68
C LYS A 108 4.31 5.23 13.86
N LYS A 109 3.38 6.11 13.48
CA LYS A 109 3.56 7.58 13.57
C LYS A 109 2.25 8.26 13.98
N GLU A 110 2.32 9.10 15.00
CA GLU A 110 1.18 9.87 15.51
C GLU A 110 0.50 10.74 14.43
N ALA A 111 1.28 11.26 13.47
CA ALA A 111 0.78 12.06 12.35
C ALA A 111 -0.28 11.33 11.48
N TYR A 112 -0.39 10.02 11.58
CA TYR A 112 -1.33 9.20 10.81
C TYR A 112 -2.53 8.70 11.65
N GLY A 113 -2.84 9.35 12.78
CA GLY A 113 -3.94 8.96 13.66
C GLY A 113 -5.29 8.79 12.95
N ASN A 114 -5.62 9.69 12.01
CA ASN A 114 -6.85 9.59 11.22
C ASN A 114 -6.92 8.30 10.37
N LEU A 115 -5.79 7.80 9.87
CA LEU A 115 -5.74 6.50 9.17
C LEU A 115 -5.88 5.34 10.14
N VAL A 116 -5.36 5.45 11.37
CA VAL A 116 -5.60 4.44 12.40
C VAL A 116 -7.10 4.30 12.64
N ASP A 117 -7.79 5.41 12.84
CA ASP A 117 -9.24 5.39 13.10
C ASP A 117 -10.03 4.84 11.91
N SER A 118 -9.74 5.35 10.71
CA SER A 118 -10.49 4.97 9.51
C SER A 118 -10.21 3.55 9.01
N GLN A 119 -9.05 2.96 9.32
CA GLN A 119 -8.67 1.61 8.86
C GLN A 119 -8.82 0.52 9.94
N SER A 120 -9.13 0.87 11.18
CA SER A 120 -9.31 -0.10 12.28
C SER A 120 -10.45 -1.12 12.04
N TRP A 121 -11.33 -0.86 11.10
CA TRP A 121 -12.41 -1.78 10.72
C TRP A 121 -11.91 -3.18 10.36
N VAL A 122 -10.71 -3.32 9.78
CA VAL A 122 -10.13 -4.62 9.40
C VAL A 122 -9.91 -5.56 10.59
N ILE A 123 -9.68 -4.99 11.79
CA ILE A 123 -9.53 -5.76 13.02
C ILE A 123 -10.90 -5.96 13.70
N GLN A 124 -11.76 -4.94 13.65
CA GLN A 124 -13.05 -4.94 14.33
C GLN A 124 -14.04 -5.93 13.70
N ASN A 125 -13.97 -6.12 12.39
CA ASN A 125 -14.88 -7.02 11.67
C ASN A 125 -14.53 -8.50 11.85
N GLY A 126 -13.35 -8.83 12.40
CA GLY A 126 -12.89 -10.21 12.49
C GLY A 126 -12.46 -10.79 11.14
N LEU A 127 -12.20 -12.09 11.12
CA LEU A 127 -11.82 -12.79 9.89
C LEU A 127 -13.05 -13.06 9.02
N SER A 128 -12.85 -12.99 7.69
CA SER A 128 -13.84 -13.36 6.69
C SER A 128 -13.69 -14.86 6.33
N GLU A 129 -14.76 -15.56 6.10
CA GLU A 129 -14.68 -16.97 5.64
C GLU A 129 -14.29 -17.09 4.15
N ASP A 130 -14.36 -15.97 3.40
CA ASP A 130 -14.25 -15.97 1.93
C ASP A 130 -12.99 -15.29 1.39
N ASP A 131 -12.19 -14.58 2.22
CA ASP A 131 -10.97 -13.89 1.81
C ASP A 131 -9.71 -14.38 2.54
N TYR A 132 -9.25 -15.58 2.19
CA TYR A 132 -8.03 -16.17 2.75
C TYR A 132 -6.81 -15.22 2.73
N TYR A 133 -6.62 -14.47 1.64
CA TYR A 133 -5.47 -13.57 1.52
C TYR A 133 -5.60 -12.34 2.42
N GLY A 134 -6.76 -11.70 2.45
CA GLY A 134 -7.03 -10.57 3.34
C GLY A 134 -6.94 -10.95 4.80
N ASP A 135 -7.52 -12.07 5.18
CA ASP A 135 -7.46 -12.62 6.54
C ASP A 135 -6.02 -12.92 6.97
N THR A 136 -5.23 -13.50 6.07
CA THR A 136 -3.80 -13.77 6.35
C THR A 136 -3.02 -12.48 6.59
N LEU A 137 -3.19 -11.47 5.74
CA LEU A 137 -2.53 -10.17 5.90
C LEU A 137 -2.98 -9.47 7.19
N THR A 138 -4.27 -9.46 7.47
CA THR A 138 -4.85 -8.85 8.68
C THR A 138 -4.31 -9.53 9.94
N THR A 139 -4.24 -10.86 9.94
CA THR A 139 -3.67 -11.63 11.06
C THR A 139 -2.20 -11.30 11.27
N LEU A 140 -1.37 -11.33 10.23
CA LEU A 140 0.06 -11.02 10.32
C LEU A 140 0.32 -9.60 10.81
N VAL A 141 -0.42 -8.63 10.28
CA VAL A 141 -0.34 -7.22 10.68
C VAL A 141 -0.73 -7.07 12.15
N THR A 142 -1.83 -7.69 12.58
CA THR A 142 -2.32 -7.63 13.96
C THR A 142 -1.32 -8.24 14.94
N LEU A 143 -0.75 -9.40 14.62
CA LEU A 143 0.28 -10.04 15.43
C LEU A 143 1.50 -9.13 15.60
N GLN A 144 1.98 -8.51 14.51
CA GLN A 144 3.13 -7.60 14.58
C GLN A 144 2.84 -6.29 15.33
N MET A 145 1.60 -5.78 15.27
CA MET A 145 1.22 -4.59 16.07
C MET A 145 1.22 -4.86 17.57
N ASN A 146 1.01 -6.11 17.99
CA ASN A 146 0.95 -6.53 19.38
C ASN A 146 2.30 -7.03 19.93
N GLN A 147 3.32 -7.17 19.09
CA GLN A 147 4.68 -7.47 19.53
C GLN A 147 5.28 -6.20 20.16
N LYS A 148 5.60 -6.30 21.45
CA LYS A 148 6.31 -5.25 22.22
C LYS A 148 7.80 -5.29 21.95
#